data_e07acd1ea1cbb27eb8de7213f3182ad9
#
_entry.id   e07acd1ea1cbb27eb8de7213f3182ad9
#
_cell.length_a   1.000
_cell.length_b   1.000
_cell.length_c   1.000
_cell.angle_alpha   90.00
_cell.angle_beta   90.00
_cell.angle_gamma   90.00
#
_symmetry.space_group_name_H-M   'P 1'
#
loop_
_entity.id
_entity.type
_entity.pdbx_description
1 polymer ?
#
loop_
_entity_poly.entity_id
_entity_poly.type
_entity_poly.pdbx_seq_one_letter_code
_entity_poly.pdbx_strand_id
1 'polypeptide(L)' 'MISSNVTVDLQKLEKLLNKVGDLVITNSMMSQSVENLPKNEKKKNLLEKINLFQRYIVELQDYATDIRMIKFESMY' A
#
# COMPACT_ATOMS: atom_id res chain seq x y z
N MET A 1 -9.19 27.17 -12.10
CA MET A 1 -7.84 26.84 -11.69
C MET A 1 -7.80 25.93 -10.47
N ILE A 2 -8.56 26.25 -9.42
CA ILE A 2 -8.61 25.39 -8.22
C ILE A 2 -9.15 24.01 -8.57
N SER A 3 -10.15 23.95 -9.43
CA SER A 3 -10.76 22.67 -9.83
C SER A 3 -9.80 21.78 -10.61
N SER A 4 -8.95 22.35 -11.46
CA SER A 4 -7.98 21.56 -12.21
C SER A 4 -6.86 21.03 -11.31
N ASN A 5 -6.43 21.79 -10.30
CA ASN A 5 -5.47 21.33 -9.31
C ASN A 5 -6.04 20.18 -8.48
N VAL A 6 -7.30 20.28 -8.08
CA VAL A 6 -7.97 19.20 -7.34
C VAL A 6 -8.05 17.93 -8.18
N THR A 7 -8.36 18.07 -9.47
CA THR A 7 -8.43 16.92 -10.39
C THR A 7 -7.07 16.23 -10.51
N VAL A 8 -5.98 17.01 -10.66
CA VAL A 8 -4.62 16.46 -10.76
C VAL A 8 -4.26 15.74 -9.46
N ASP A 9 -4.58 16.32 -8.31
CA ASP A 9 -4.32 15.70 -7.02
C ASP A 9 -5.05 14.38 -6.86
N LEU A 10 -6.31 14.32 -7.29
CA LEU A 10 -7.09 13.09 -7.24
C LEU A 10 -6.50 12.01 -8.15
N GLN A 11 -6.03 12.38 -9.34
CA GLN A 11 -5.39 11.45 -10.26
C GLN A 11 -4.11 10.88 -9.66
N LYS A 12 -3.30 11.73 -9.03
CA LYS A 12 -2.07 11.29 -8.36
C LYS A 12 -2.40 10.35 -7.21
N LEU A 13 -3.44 10.66 -6.46
CA LEU A 13 -3.87 9.83 -5.34
C LEU A 13 -4.36 8.47 -5.81
N GLU A 14 -5.11 8.45 -6.92
CA GLU A 14 -5.57 7.18 -7.51
C GLU A 14 -4.37 6.33 -7.95
N LYS A 15 -3.36 6.95 -8.57
CA LYS A 15 -2.14 6.24 -8.94
C LYS A 15 -1.41 5.70 -7.73
N LEU A 16 -1.36 6.47 -6.64
CA LEU A 16 -0.75 6.03 -5.40
C LEU A 16 -1.48 4.81 -4.85
N LEU A 17 -2.82 4.87 -4.80
CA LEU A 17 -3.62 3.75 -4.32
C LEU A 17 -3.41 2.50 -5.16
N ASN A 18 -3.30 2.66 -6.48
CA ASN A 18 -3.01 1.53 -7.38
C ASN A 18 -1.64 0.94 -7.09
N LYS A 19 -0.64 1.78 -6.84
CA LYS A 19 0.71 1.30 -6.50
C LYS A 19 0.74 0.60 -5.17
N VAL A 20 -0.01 1.09 -4.19
CA VAL A 20 -0.14 0.42 -2.89
C VAL A 20 -0.77 -0.96 -3.07
N GLY A 21 -1.80 -1.07 -3.93
CA GLY A 21 -2.40 -2.35 -4.27
C GLY A 21 -1.38 -3.32 -4.87
N ASP A 22 -0.55 -2.83 -5.79
CA ASP A 22 0.53 -3.63 -6.39
C ASP A 22 1.52 -4.11 -5.32
N LEU A 23 1.84 -3.24 -4.36
CA LEU A 23 2.73 -3.61 -3.25
C LEU A 23 2.14 -4.71 -2.38
N VAL A 24 0.84 -4.65 -2.11
CA VAL A 24 0.14 -5.68 -1.33
C VAL A 24 0.26 -7.02 -2.03
N ILE A 25 -0.03 -7.06 -3.33
CA ILE A 25 0.04 -8.28 -4.13
C ILE A 25 1.47 -8.83 -4.15
N THR A 26 2.44 -7.97 -4.42
CA THR A 26 3.84 -8.36 -4.49
C THR A 26 4.32 -8.90 -3.15
N ASN A 27 3.95 -8.25 -2.05
CA ASN A 27 4.32 -8.71 -0.72
C ASN A 27 3.71 -10.07 -0.40
N SER A 28 2.48 -10.31 -0.83
CA SER A 28 1.84 -11.63 -0.66
C SER A 28 2.58 -12.70 -1.45
N MET A 29 3.03 -12.39 -2.66
CA MET A 29 3.82 -13.31 -3.47
C MET A 29 5.15 -13.63 -2.81
N MET A 30 5.82 -12.62 -2.25
CA MET A 30 7.07 -12.82 -1.51
C MET A 30 6.85 -13.72 -0.30
N SER A 31 5.76 -13.49 0.42
CA SER A 31 5.41 -14.30 1.58
C SER A 31 5.25 -15.77 1.19
N GLN A 32 4.54 -16.04 0.09
CA GLN A 32 4.37 -17.41 -0.39
C GLN A 32 5.70 -18.04 -0.79
N SER A 33 6.56 -17.29 -1.45
CA SER A 33 7.88 -17.79 -1.86
C SER A 33 8.72 -18.14 -0.64
N VAL A 34 8.68 -17.33 0.40
CA VAL A 34 9.44 -17.59 1.62
C VAL A 34 8.86 -18.78 2.39
N GLU A 35 7.54 -18.95 2.37
CA GLU A 35 6.88 -20.09 3.02
C GLU A 35 7.36 -21.43 2.45
N ASN A 36 7.76 -21.44 1.19
CA ASN A 36 8.24 -22.65 0.52
C ASN A 36 9.70 -22.98 0.83
N LEU A 37 10.40 -22.11 1.57
CA LEU A 37 11.79 -22.33 1.95
C LEU A 37 11.90 -23.27 3.14
N PRO A 38 13.05 -23.97 3.31
CA PRO A 38 13.26 -24.78 4.50
C PRO A 38 13.18 -23.96 5.78
N LYS A 39 12.65 -24.56 6.84
CA LYS A 39 12.53 -23.89 8.14
C LYS A 39 13.92 -23.67 8.73
N ASN A 40 14.27 -22.41 8.95
CA ASN A 40 15.47 -22.00 9.67
C ASN A 40 15.28 -20.57 10.17
N GLU A 41 16.32 -20.04 10.85
CA GLU A 41 16.24 -18.70 11.39
C GLU A 41 16.12 -17.63 10.31
N LYS A 42 16.76 -17.85 9.16
CA LYS A 42 16.69 -16.91 8.04
C LYS A 42 15.26 -16.79 7.51
N LYS A 43 14.58 -17.92 7.39
CA LYS A 43 13.18 -17.92 6.96
C LYS A 43 12.30 -17.14 7.96
N LYS A 44 12.50 -17.39 9.26
CA LYS A 44 11.76 -16.71 10.32
C LYS A 44 11.99 -15.19 10.23
N ASN A 45 13.23 -14.77 10.08
CA ASN A 45 13.57 -13.36 9.97
C ASN A 45 12.95 -12.72 8.75
N LEU A 46 12.96 -13.42 7.61
CA LEU A 46 12.33 -12.92 6.39
C LEU A 46 10.83 -12.76 6.55
N LEU A 47 10.17 -13.73 7.16
CA LEU A 47 8.72 -13.66 7.40
C LEU A 47 8.36 -12.51 8.34
N GLU A 48 9.16 -12.27 9.36
CA GLU A 48 8.95 -11.15 10.26
C GLU A 48 9.02 -9.82 9.52
N LYS A 49 10.01 -9.67 8.63
CA LYS A 49 10.18 -8.46 7.84
C LYS A 49 9.05 -8.28 6.83
N ILE A 50 8.60 -9.37 6.21
CA ILE A 50 7.49 -9.34 5.27
C ILE A 50 6.21 -8.93 5.99
N ASN A 51 5.97 -9.46 7.19
CA ASN A 51 4.80 -9.09 7.98
C ASN A 51 4.84 -7.62 8.41
N LEU A 52 6.02 -7.13 8.78
CA LEU A 52 6.19 -5.73 9.13
C LEU A 52 5.96 -4.83 7.92
N PHE A 53 6.48 -5.22 6.77
CA PHE A 53 6.29 -4.50 5.52
C PHE A 53 4.80 -4.43 5.15
N GLN A 54 4.08 -5.55 5.33
CA GLN A 54 2.65 -5.59 5.08
C GLN A 54 1.90 -4.60 5.97
N ARG A 55 2.29 -4.50 7.24
CA ARG A 55 1.68 -3.54 8.15
C ARG A 55 1.87 -2.11 7.66
N TYR A 56 3.07 -1.78 7.19
CA TYR A 56 3.35 -0.44 6.67
C TYR A 56 2.54 -0.16 5.40
N ILE A 57 2.38 -1.16 4.53
CA ILE A 57 1.57 -1.01 3.32
C ILE A 57 0.11 -0.72 3.69
N VAL A 58 -0.44 -1.44 4.66
CA VAL A 58 -1.82 -1.23 5.10
C VAL A 58 -1.98 0.17 5.70
N GLU A 59 -1.03 0.61 6.52
CA GLU A 59 -1.06 1.96 7.08
C GLU A 59 -1.03 3.01 5.98
N LEU A 60 -0.18 2.82 4.98
CA LEU A 60 -0.08 3.73 3.85
C LEU A 60 -1.39 3.76 3.05
N GLN A 61 -1.99 2.61 2.85
CA GLN A 61 -3.27 2.50 2.16
C GLN A 61 -4.37 3.25 2.92
N ASP A 62 -4.39 3.12 4.23
CA ASP A 62 -5.35 3.82 5.07
C ASP A 62 -5.18 5.33 4.98
N TYR A 63 -3.94 5.82 5.04
CA TYR A 63 -3.67 7.26 4.88
C TYR A 63 -4.12 7.77 3.52
N ALA A 64 -3.81 7.04 2.46
CA ALA A 64 -4.18 7.44 1.11
C ALA A 64 -5.70 7.45 0.94
N THR A 65 -6.39 6.48 1.51
CA THR A 65 -7.85 6.40 1.47
C THR A 65 -8.47 7.56 2.25
N ASP A 66 -7.94 7.87 3.42
CA ASP A 66 -8.43 8.98 4.23
C ASP A 66 -8.27 10.31 3.50
N ILE A 67 -7.11 10.55 2.89
CA ILE A 67 -6.86 11.76 2.13
C ILE A 67 -7.84 11.87 0.97
N ARG A 68 -8.07 10.76 0.27
CA ARG A 68 -9.01 10.72 -0.84
C ARG A 68 -10.42 11.10 -0.38
N MET A 69 -10.86 10.57 0.74
CA MET A 69 -12.18 10.88 1.28
C MET A 69 -12.30 12.35 1.68
N ILE A 70 -11.29 12.90 2.33
CA ILE A 70 -11.28 14.31 2.72
C ILE A 70 -11.35 15.20 1.49
N LYS A 71 -10.55 14.93 0.48
CA LYS A 71 -10.57 15.73 -0.75
C LYS A 71 -11.90 15.61 -1.48
N PHE A 72 -12.46 14.43 -1.51
CA PHE A 72 -13.75 14.22 -2.14
C PHE A 72 -14.85 15.00 -1.43
N GLU A 73 -14.87 14.98 -0.10
CA GLU A 73 -15.84 15.74 0.68
C GLU A 73 -15.69 17.24 0.48
N SER A 74 -14.46 17.73 0.39
CA SER A 74 -14.23 19.17 0.22
C SER A 74 -14.65 19.69 -1.15
N MET A 75 -14.90 18.80 -2.11
CA MET A 75 -15.42 19.20 -3.41
C MET A 75 -16.91 19.53 -3.38
N TYR A 76 -17.61 19.11 -2.37
CA TYR A 76 -19.04 19.44 -2.20
C TYR A 76 -19.21 20.66 -1.33
#